data_47208649e9f202a44c805d90f229da03
#
_entry.id   47208649e9f202a44c805d90f229da03
#
_cell.length_a   1.000
_cell.length_b   1.000
_cell.length_c   1.000
_cell.angle_alpha   90.00
_cell.angle_beta   90.00
_cell.angle_gamma   90.00
#
_symmetry.space_group_name_H-M   'P 1'
#
loop_
_entity.id
_entity.type
_entity.pdbx_description
1 polymer ?
#
loop_
_entity_poly.entity_id
_entity_poly.type
_entity_poly.pdbx_seq_one_letter_code
_entity_poly.pdbx_strand_id
1 'polypeptide(L)'
;MANGTLKVSNIQTSSGSGTITLGQSGETVTVASGATQTIANNTPSFLVSNTANNTGKTDNAYSKMTYNVETYDTAGAFDISNNKFTVPTGEAGKYFFSVTEFLVGDSAGCNDSWVNFYKNGSSGVAQGGNDFDFSNYSPTFSAVLDLAAGDYIEVYCKVNTDSGNWGQYAGGIWQGYKIIGA
;
A
#
# COMPACT_ATOMS: atom_id res chain seq x y z
N MET A 1 -24.35 -42.38 -14.38
CA MET A 1 -23.50 -41.93 -15.50
C MET A 1 -22.06 -42.28 -15.15
N ALA A 2 -21.27 -42.77 -16.09
CA ALA A 2 -19.85 -43.08 -15.81
C ALA A 2 -19.08 -41.76 -15.65
N ASN A 3 -18.34 -41.66 -14.55
CA ASN A 3 -17.44 -40.52 -14.34
C ASN A 3 -16.23 -40.66 -15.29
N GLY A 4 -16.16 -39.81 -16.31
CA GLY A 4 -15.05 -39.78 -17.24
C GLY A 4 -13.83 -39.10 -16.62
N THR A 5 -12.64 -39.61 -16.93
CA THR A 5 -11.37 -38.96 -16.60
C THR A 5 -10.73 -38.44 -17.89
N LEU A 6 -10.43 -37.16 -17.93
CA LEU A 6 -9.63 -36.55 -19.00
C LEU A 6 -8.16 -36.45 -18.54
N LYS A 7 -7.24 -37.10 -19.24
CA LYS A 7 -5.81 -37.00 -18.99
C LYS A 7 -5.18 -36.21 -20.13
N VAL A 8 -4.71 -35.02 -19.85
CA VAL A 8 -4.04 -34.13 -20.81
C VAL A 8 -2.81 -33.49 -20.16
N SER A 9 -1.78 -33.21 -20.95
CA SER A 9 -0.59 -32.51 -20.47
C SER A 9 -0.80 -30.99 -20.39
N ASN A 10 -1.73 -30.45 -21.15
CA ASN A 10 -2.03 -29.01 -21.17
C ASN A 10 -3.44 -28.76 -21.63
N ILE A 11 -4.12 -27.79 -21.04
CA ILE A 11 -5.40 -27.26 -21.46
C ILE A 11 -5.21 -25.76 -21.71
N GLN A 12 -5.38 -25.32 -22.93
CA GLN A 12 -5.25 -23.90 -23.30
C GLN A 12 -6.34 -23.51 -24.31
N THR A 13 -6.61 -22.21 -24.38
CA THR A 13 -7.54 -21.68 -25.37
C THR A 13 -6.94 -21.77 -26.76
N SER A 14 -7.78 -21.95 -27.77
CA SER A 14 -7.36 -22.00 -29.19
C SER A 14 -6.89 -20.65 -29.73
N SER A 15 -7.18 -19.55 -29.03
CA SER A 15 -6.74 -18.19 -29.32
C SER A 15 -6.32 -17.50 -28.05
N GLY A 16 -5.32 -16.62 -28.10
CA GLY A 16 -4.65 -16.04 -26.92
C GLY A 16 -5.52 -15.22 -25.94
N SER A 17 -6.83 -15.12 -26.14
CA SER A 17 -7.76 -14.36 -25.29
C SER A 17 -9.02 -15.12 -24.89
N GLY A 18 -9.04 -16.44 -25.07
CA GLY A 18 -10.20 -17.26 -24.70
C GLY A 18 -10.28 -17.56 -23.20
N THR A 19 -11.48 -17.89 -22.71
CA THR A 19 -11.72 -18.35 -21.35
C THR A 19 -11.83 -19.87 -21.31
N ILE A 20 -11.18 -20.52 -20.36
CA ILE A 20 -11.43 -21.93 -20.02
C ILE A 20 -12.27 -21.94 -18.75
N THR A 21 -13.50 -22.44 -18.86
CA THR A 21 -14.39 -22.61 -17.71
C THR A 21 -14.27 -24.05 -17.21
N LEU A 22 -13.92 -24.20 -15.92
CA LEU A 22 -13.85 -25.49 -15.22
C LEU A 22 -14.98 -25.54 -14.19
N GLY A 23 -15.87 -26.53 -14.32
CA GLY A 23 -17.03 -26.69 -13.43
C GLY A 23 -18.20 -25.77 -13.79
N GLN A 24 -19.33 -26.02 -13.13
CA GLN A 24 -20.59 -25.27 -13.25
C GLN A 24 -21.01 -24.76 -11.86
N SER A 25 -22.09 -23.99 -11.79
CA SER A 25 -22.62 -23.50 -10.53
C SER A 25 -22.94 -24.66 -9.59
N GLY A 26 -22.37 -24.61 -8.38
CA GLY A 26 -22.51 -25.64 -7.35
C GLY A 26 -21.48 -26.78 -7.42
N GLU A 27 -20.62 -26.81 -8.40
CA GLU A 27 -19.50 -27.77 -8.48
C GLU A 27 -18.23 -27.24 -7.81
N THR A 28 -17.40 -28.16 -7.33
CA THR A 28 -16.11 -27.86 -6.70
C THR A 28 -14.96 -28.29 -7.62
N VAL A 29 -14.05 -27.39 -7.90
CA VAL A 29 -12.78 -27.71 -8.56
C VAL A 29 -11.73 -27.94 -7.49
N THR A 30 -11.26 -29.17 -7.36
CA THR A 30 -10.26 -29.56 -6.35
C THR A 30 -8.89 -29.71 -6.99
N VAL A 31 -7.90 -29.02 -6.43
CA VAL A 31 -6.48 -29.24 -6.76
C VAL A 31 -5.96 -30.34 -5.86
N ALA A 32 -5.39 -31.40 -6.43
CA ALA A 32 -4.90 -32.55 -5.68
C ALA A 32 -3.76 -32.15 -4.73
N SER A 33 -3.64 -32.88 -3.62
CA SER A 33 -2.52 -32.70 -2.69
C SER A 33 -1.17 -32.90 -3.41
N GLY A 34 -0.26 -31.95 -3.22
CA GLY A 34 1.07 -31.95 -3.89
C GLY A 34 1.06 -31.27 -5.28
N ALA A 35 -0.08 -30.93 -5.84
CA ALA A 35 -0.15 -30.10 -7.04
C ALA A 35 -0.03 -28.62 -6.67
N THR A 36 0.68 -27.85 -7.52
CA THR A 36 0.81 -26.40 -7.35
C THR A 36 -0.24 -25.69 -8.19
N GLN A 37 -1.04 -24.88 -7.56
CA GLN A 37 -1.91 -23.92 -8.25
C GLN A 37 -1.22 -22.54 -8.24
N THR A 38 -0.85 -22.05 -9.42
CA THR A 38 -0.36 -20.67 -9.55
C THR A 38 -1.55 -19.76 -9.86
N ILE A 39 -1.94 -18.96 -8.90
CA ILE A 39 -2.94 -17.89 -9.06
C ILE A 39 -2.21 -16.54 -9.08
N ALA A 40 -2.87 -15.52 -9.60
CA ALA A 40 -2.31 -14.17 -9.55
C ALA A 40 -1.98 -13.80 -8.09
N ASN A 41 -0.78 -13.30 -7.86
CA ASN A 41 -0.34 -12.81 -6.56
C ASN A 41 -0.90 -11.41 -6.30
N ASN A 42 -0.89 -10.96 -5.03
CA ASN A 42 -1.19 -9.57 -4.67
C ASN A 42 -0.03 -8.65 -5.10
N THR A 43 0.22 -8.58 -6.40
CA THR A 43 1.24 -7.73 -7.02
C THR A 43 0.56 -6.69 -7.91
N PRO A 44 1.08 -5.47 -7.98
CA PRO A 44 2.25 -4.94 -7.25
C PRO A 44 2.07 -4.92 -5.74
N SER A 45 3.19 -5.15 -5.02
CA SER A 45 3.25 -5.01 -3.56
C SER A 45 4.62 -4.49 -3.14
N PHE A 46 4.66 -3.71 -2.07
CA PHE A 46 5.90 -3.12 -1.56
C PHE A 46 5.89 -2.98 -0.05
N LEU A 47 7.08 -2.89 0.53
CA LEU A 47 7.33 -2.52 1.92
C LEU A 47 8.59 -1.65 1.96
N VAL A 48 8.42 -0.44 2.49
CA VAL A 48 9.50 0.51 2.72
C VAL A 48 9.52 0.98 4.16
N SER A 49 10.66 1.43 4.63
CA SER A 49 10.81 1.95 5.99
C SER A 49 11.71 3.18 6.03
N ASN A 50 11.58 3.91 7.13
CA ASN A 50 12.41 5.04 7.47
C ASN A 50 13.35 4.64 8.63
N THR A 51 14.66 4.75 8.41
CA THR A 51 15.71 4.49 9.41
C THR A 51 16.46 5.74 9.84
N ALA A 52 16.06 6.91 9.37
CA ALA A 52 16.70 8.20 9.65
C ALA A 52 15.68 9.24 10.12
N ASN A 53 16.09 10.10 11.03
CA ASN A 53 15.24 11.21 11.48
C ASN A 53 15.20 12.31 10.39
N ASN A 54 14.02 12.83 10.14
CA ASN A 54 13.74 13.94 9.25
C ASN A 54 12.97 15.02 10.03
N THR A 55 13.70 15.91 10.69
CA THR A 55 13.21 16.91 11.63
C THR A 55 13.01 18.28 10.99
N GLY A 56 12.60 19.26 11.79
CA GLY A 56 12.43 20.65 11.34
C GLY A 56 11.22 20.88 10.43
N LYS A 57 10.21 20.02 10.52
CA LYS A 57 8.96 20.19 9.77
C LYS A 57 8.11 21.30 10.39
N THR A 58 7.50 22.11 9.54
CA THR A 58 6.69 23.25 9.96
C THR A 58 5.46 22.81 10.75
N ASP A 59 5.23 23.46 11.88
CA ASP A 59 4.03 23.31 12.69
C ASP A 59 2.76 23.48 11.86
N ASN A 60 1.76 22.64 12.16
CA ASN A 60 0.42 22.64 11.57
C ASN A 60 0.40 22.66 10.03
N ALA A 61 1.46 22.16 9.39
CA ALA A 61 1.58 22.05 7.94
C ALA A 61 1.81 20.60 7.51
N TYR A 62 1.16 20.19 6.43
CA TYR A 62 1.42 18.89 5.85
C TYR A 62 2.83 18.82 5.27
N SER A 63 3.56 17.80 5.67
CA SER A 63 4.90 17.49 5.17
C SER A 63 4.94 16.08 4.64
N LYS A 64 5.61 15.90 3.52
CA LYS A 64 5.81 14.58 2.92
C LYS A 64 6.71 13.71 3.78
N MET A 65 6.31 12.46 3.98
CA MET A 65 7.12 11.46 4.68
C MET A 65 8.19 10.89 3.76
N THR A 66 9.30 10.48 4.36
CA THR A 66 10.47 9.97 3.63
C THR A 66 10.79 8.55 4.08
N TYR A 67 11.15 7.70 3.13
CA TYR A 67 11.55 6.32 3.34
C TYR A 67 12.88 6.11 2.63
N ASN A 68 13.81 5.44 3.28
CA ASN A 68 15.17 5.27 2.77
C ASN A 68 15.63 3.80 2.69
N VAL A 69 14.76 2.88 3.09
CA VAL A 69 15.00 1.44 2.96
C VAL A 69 13.81 0.79 2.27
N GLU A 70 14.08 0.08 1.21
CA GLU A 70 13.13 -0.80 0.53
C GLU A 70 13.41 -2.23 0.96
N THR A 71 12.42 -2.87 1.59
CA THR A 71 12.51 -4.28 1.97
C THR A 71 12.16 -5.16 0.80
N TYR A 72 11.11 -4.82 0.09
CA TYR A 72 10.77 -5.41 -1.21
C TYR A 72 9.86 -4.46 -2.01
N ASP A 73 9.95 -4.59 -3.33
CA ASP A 73 9.02 -4.04 -4.32
C ASP A 73 8.92 -5.03 -5.48
N THR A 74 7.78 -5.68 -5.62
CA THR A 74 7.60 -6.78 -6.57
C THR A 74 7.48 -6.33 -8.02
N ALA A 75 7.30 -5.05 -8.28
CA ALA A 75 7.06 -4.51 -9.61
C ALA A 75 7.91 -3.26 -9.95
N GLY A 76 8.85 -2.86 -9.07
CA GLY A 76 9.57 -1.60 -9.20
C GLY A 76 8.63 -0.40 -9.21
N ALA A 77 7.55 -0.47 -8.42
CA ALA A 77 6.48 0.53 -8.41
C ALA A 77 6.71 1.64 -7.38
N PHE A 78 7.61 1.41 -6.42
CA PHE A 78 7.98 2.39 -5.42
C PHE A 78 9.25 3.14 -5.80
N ASP A 79 9.13 4.46 -5.93
CA ASP A 79 10.27 5.36 -6.17
C ASP A 79 10.76 5.89 -4.82
N ILE A 80 11.85 5.30 -4.32
CA ILE A 80 12.45 5.68 -3.03
C ILE A 80 13.06 7.09 -3.05
N SER A 81 13.50 7.57 -4.21
CA SER A 81 14.06 8.91 -4.35
C SER A 81 13.00 10.00 -4.25
N ASN A 82 11.79 9.69 -4.72
CA ASN A 82 10.65 10.59 -4.69
C ASN A 82 9.60 10.20 -3.64
N ASN A 83 9.83 9.13 -2.86
CA ASN A 83 8.94 8.66 -1.81
C ASN A 83 7.48 8.54 -2.28
N LYS A 84 7.27 7.77 -3.33
CA LYS A 84 5.93 7.56 -3.92
C LYS A 84 5.79 6.17 -4.51
N PHE A 85 4.60 5.59 -4.37
CA PHE A 85 4.17 4.40 -5.10
C PHE A 85 3.44 4.84 -6.36
N THR A 86 3.77 4.27 -7.52
CA THR A 86 3.09 4.53 -8.80
C THR A 86 2.49 3.25 -9.35
N VAL A 87 1.21 3.26 -9.71
CA VAL A 87 0.52 2.11 -10.30
C VAL A 87 1.11 1.77 -11.66
N PRO A 88 1.69 0.57 -11.85
CA PRO A 88 2.26 0.19 -13.14
C PRO A 88 1.21 0.06 -14.24
N THR A 89 1.68 0.12 -15.49
CA THR A 89 0.83 -0.09 -16.66
C THR A 89 0.18 -1.48 -16.63
N GLY A 90 -1.13 -1.54 -16.83
CA GLY A 90 -1.92 -2.78 -16.78
C GLY A 90 -2.36 -3.19 -15.37
N GLU A 91 -1.94 -2.47 -14.34
CA GLU A 91 -2.19 -2.83 -12.93
C GLU A 91 -3.25 -1.92 -12.26
N ALA A 92 -4.13 -1.27 -13.03
CA ALA A 92 -5.27 -0.53 -12.47
C ALA A 92 -6.12 -1.45 -11.56
N GLY A 93 -6.74 -0.87 -10.53
CA GLY A 93 -7.60 -1.60 -9.61
C GLY A 93 -7.54 -1.08 -8.17
N LYS A 94 -8.04 -1.88 -7.24
CA LYS A 94 -8.05 -1.53 -5.83
C LYS A 94 -6.76 -1.93 -5.14
N TYR A 95 -6.25 -1.03 -4.34
CA TYR A 95 -5.01 -1.18 -3.58
C TYR A 95 -5.28 -0.96 -2.09
N PHE A 96 -4.75 -1.85 -1.26
CA PHE A 96 -4.65 -1.62 0.17
C PHE A 96 -3.31 -0.96 0.49
N PHE A 97 -3.35 0.11 1.28
CA PHE A 97 -2.16 0.75 1.85
C PHE A 97 -2.28 0.80 3.36
N SER A 98 -1.15 0.62 4.03
CA SER A 98 -1.02 0.82 5.47
C SER A 98 0.29 1.51 5.76
N VAL A 99 0.24 2.53 6.60
CA VAL A 99 1.39 3.29 7.06
C VAL A 99 1.37 3.42 8.58
N THR A 100 2.52 3.28 9.19
CA THR A 100 2.79 3.64 10.58
C THR A 100 3.96 4.60 10.58
N GLU A 101 3.80 5.76 11.19
CA GLU A 101 4.86 6.76 11.31
C GLU A 101 5.31 6.90 12.77
N PHE A 102 6.48 7.46 13.00
CA PHE A 102 6.90 7.89 14.32
C PHE A 102 7.10 9.40 14.30
N LEU A 103 6.18 10.13 14.92
CA LEU A 103 6.11 11.58 14.92
C LEU A 103 6.48 12.12 16.30
N VAL A 104 7.33 13.14 16.33
CA VAL A 104 7.86 13.73 17.56
C VAL A 104 7.83 15.26 17.44
N GLY A 105 7.36 15.93 18.48
CA GLY A 105 7.51 17.38 18.62
C GLY A 105 8.92 17.73 19.06
N ASP A 106 9.55 18.69 18.42
CA ASP A 106 10.98 19.00 18.63
C ASP A 106 11.27 19.61 20.02
N SER A 107 10.35 20.37 20.59
CA SER A 107 10.60 21.09 21.85
C SER A 107 9.36 21.35 22.69
N ALA A 108 8.21 20.96 22.24
CA ALA A 108 6.92 21.26 22.85
C ALA A 108 5.99 20.06 22.79
N GLY A 109 4.89 20.12 23.51
CA GLY A 109 3.79 19.21 23.34
C GLY A 109 3.22 19.26 21.93
N CYS A 110 2.62 18.18 21.52
CA CYS A 110 1.85 18.10 20.29
C CYS A 110 0.38 17.91 20.65
N ASN A 111 -0.53 18.63 20.00
CA ASN A 111 -1.96 18.62 20.31
C ASN A 111 -2.73 17.66 19.42
N ASP A 112 -2.36 17.57 18.15
CA ASP A 112 -2.97 16.66 17.18
C ASP A 112 -1.98 16.20 16.12
N SER A 113 -2.30 15.11 15.46
CA SER A 113 -1.56 14.66 14.28
C SER A 113 -2.50 14.05 13.24
N TRP A 114 -2.10 14.17 11.98
CA TRP A 114 -2.85 13.66 10.83
C TRP A 114 -1.91 12.92 9.88
N VAL A 115 -2.39 11.78 9.38
CA VAL A 115 -1.76 11.01 8.29
C VAL A 115 -2.70 11.06 7.10
N ASN A 116 -2.17 11.34 5.92
CA ASN A 116 -2.95 11.52 4.71
C ASN A 116 -2.27 10.84 3.52
N PHE A 117 -3.05 10.10 2.74
CA PHE A 117 -2.64 9.65 1.42
C PHE A 117 -2.97 10.72 0.38
N TYR A 118 -1.96 11.21 -0.29
CA TYR A 118 -2.07 12.14 -1.43
C TYR A 118 -2.05 11.35 -2.73
N LYS A 119 -3.04 11.57 -3.57
CA LYS A 119 -3.09 11.01 -4.92
C LYS A 119 -2.69 12.08 -5.93
N ASN A 120 -1.69 11.78 -6.76
CA ASN A 120 -1.23 12.66 -7.84
C ASN A 120 -0.85 14.08 -7.37
N GLY A 121 -0.25 14.18 -6.18
CA GLY A 121 0.14 15.44 -5.57
C GLY A 121 -1.00 16.28 -5.00
N SER A 122 -2.23 15.77 -5.04
CA SER A 122 -3.40 16.41 -4.46
C SER A 122 -3.73 15.83 -3.10
N SER A 123 -4.15 16.68 -2.16
CA SER A 123 -4.50 16.25 -0.80
C SER A 123 -5.80 15.44 -0.75
N GLY A 124 -5.93 14.57 0.25
CA GLY A 124 -7.24 14.21 0.77
C GLY A 124 -7.96 13.07 0.10
N VAL A 125 -7.30 12.08 -0.49
CA VAL A 125 -8.00 10.87 -0.94
C VAL A 125 -8.36 9.94 0.22
N ALA A 126 -7.55 9.94 1.30
CA ALA A 126 -7.86 9.27 2.56
C ALA A 126 -6.98 9.85 3.68
N GLN A 127 -7.56 10.05 4.86
CA GLN A 127 -6.83 10.57 6.01
C GLN A 127 -7.34 9.97 7.32
N GLY A 128 -6.45 9.92 8.32
CA GLY A 128 -6.75 9.62 9.71
C GLY A 128 -5.93 10.50 10.62
N GLY A 129 -6.37 10.67 11.86
CA GLY A 129 -5.68 11.51 12.81
C GLY A 129 -6.12 11.24 14.24
N ASN A 130 -5.47 11.92 15.16
CA ASN A 130 -5.80 11.97 16.58
C ASN A 130 -5.85 13.42 17.04
N ASP A 131 -6.64 13.65 18.08
CA ASP A 131 -6.82 14.94 18.77
C ASP A 131 -6.61 14.71 20.27
N PHE A 132 -5.35 14.55 20.66
CA PHE A 132 -4.91 14.42 22.04
C PHE A 132 -3.43 14.83 22.17
N ASP A 133 -3.06 15.31 23.36
CA ASP A 133 -1.70 15.74 23.64
C ASP A 133 -0.71 14.57 23.67
N PHE A 134 0.44 14.77 23.06
CA PHE A 134 1.54 13.81 23.06
C PHE A 134 2.89 14.52 22.91
N SER A 135 3.98 13.88 23.29
CA SER A 135 5.35 14.31 22.93
C SER A 135 5.94 13.47 21.80
N ASN A 136 5.55 12.22 21.73
CA ASN A 136 5.83 11.32 20.62
C ASN A 136 4.64 10.40 20.37
N TYR A 137 4.37 10.07 19.13
CA TYR A 137 3.22 9.25 18.74
C TYR A 137 3.50 8.46 17.46
N SER A 138 3.00 7.25 17.41
CA SER A 138 3.08 6.41 16.21
C SER A 138 1.69 6.19 15.62
N PRO A 139 1.17 7.13 14.82
CA PRO A 139 -0.09 6.94 14.13
C PRO A 139 0.02 5.80 13.13
N THR A 140 -0.99 4.94 13.10
CA THR A 140 -1.19 3.95 12.04
C THR A 140 -2.45 4.29 11.28
N PHE A 141 -2.35 4.32 9.96
CA PHE A 141 -3.48 4.59 9.08
C PHE A 141 -3.50 3.62 7.91
N SER A 142 -4.67 3.17 7.52
CA SER A 142 -4.83 2.30 6.36
C SER A 142 -6.09 2.66 5.57
N ALA A 143 -6.02 2.45 4.25
CA ALA A 143 -7.14 2.67 3.35
C ALA A 143 -7.08 1.74 2.14
N VAL A 144 -8.24 1.55 1.51
CA VAL A 144 -8.36 0.96 0.19
C VAL A 144 -8.67 2.07 -0.80
N LEU A 145 -7.87 2.16 -1.85
CA LEU A 145 -8.01 3.17 -2.91
C LEU A 145 -8.22 2.51 -4.26
N ASP A 146 -9.10 3.07 -5.07
CA ASP A 146 -9.28 2.66 -6.48
C ASP A 146 -8.39 3.54 -7.36
N LEU A 147 -7.43 2.91 -8.05
CA LEU A 147 -6.35 3.60 -8.75
C LEU A 147 -6.27 3.16 -10.21
N ALA A 148 -6.12 4.14 -11.10
CA ALA A 148 -5.80 3.92 -12.50
C ALA A 148 -4.29 3.69 -12.68
N ALA A 149 -3.90 3.05 -13.80
CA ALA A 149 -2.50 2.96 -14.19
C ALA A 149 -1.89 4.36 -14.33
N GLY A 150 -0.71 4.57 -13.76
CA GLY A 150 -0.03 5.86 -13.71
C GLY A 150 -0.43 6.76 -12.53
N ASP A 151 -1.51 6.47 -11.80
CA ASP A 151 -1.77 7.14 -10.54
C ASP A 151 -0.63 6.88 -9.54
N TYR A 152 -0.28 7.88 -8.75
CA TYR A 152 0.70 7.70 -7.68
C TYR A 152 0.16 8.15 -6.33
N ILE A 153 0.64 7.49 -5.28
CA ILE A 153 0.30 7.77 -3.89
C ILE A 153 1.56 8.20 -3.14
N GLU A 154 1.39 9.16 -2.27
CA GLU A 154 2.39 9.71 -1.36
C GLU A 154 1.81 9.79 0.05
N VAL A 155 2.66 9.68 1.07
CA VAL A 155 2.25 9.86 2.48
C VAL A 155 2.65 11.26 2.94
N TYR A 156 1.68 11.95 3.49
CA TYR A 156 1.87 13.25 4.15
C TYR A 156 1.38 13.18 5.59
N CYS A 157 2.15 13.76 6.50
CA CYS A 157 1.72 13.96 7.89
C CYS A 157 1.68 15.44 8.24
N LYS A 158 0.83 15.76 9.21
CA LYS A 158 0.76 17.06 9.86
C LYS A 158 0.75 16.84 11.35
N VAL A 159 1.47 17.65 12.10
CA VAL A 159 1.41 17.72 13.55
C VAL A 159 1.16 19.16 13.94
N ASN A 160 0.24 19.38 14.86
CA ASN A 160 0.02 20.65 15.50
C ASN A 160 0.76 20.65 16.84
N THR A 161 1.74 21.50 17.00
CA THR A 161 2.58 21.62 18.19
C THR A 161 2.23 22.86 19.00
N ASP A 162 2.53 22.86 20.30
CA ASP A 162 2.34 24.05 21.14
C ASP A 162 3.24 25.21 20.71
N SER A 163 4.44 24.88 20.26
CA SER A 163 5.40 25.85 19.70
C SER A 163 6.57 25.12 19.03
N GLY A 164 7.01 25.59 17.89
CA GLY A 164 8.19 25.07 17.21
C GLY A 164 7.86 24.11 16.07
N ASN A 165 8.74 23.17 15.85
CA ASN A 165 8.69 22.24 14.74
C ASN A 165 8.39 20.81 15.24
N TRP A 166 8.18 19.92 14.29
CA TRP A 166 8.05 18.49 14.52
C TRP A 166 8.94 17.69 13.56
N GLY A 167 9.04 16.41 13.77
CA GLY A 167 9.85 15.53 12.93
C GLY A 167 9.22 14.17 12.72
N GLN A 168 9.55 13.57 11.59
CA GLN A 168 9.45 12.14 11.34
C GLN A 168 10.73 11.50 11.87
N TYR A 169 10.60 10.56 12.80
CA TYR A 169 11.73 9.85 13.39
C TYR A 169 11.85 8.44 12.79
N ALA A 170 13.02 7.83 12.96
CA ALA A 170 13.28 6.47 12.49
C ALA A 170 12.28 5.47 13.08
N GLY A 171 11.78 4.55 12.26
CA GLY A 171 10.78 3.55 12.64
C GLY A 171 9.49 3.63 11.83
N GLY A 172 9.33 4.64 10.95
CA GLY A 172 8.22 4.70 10.02
C GLY A 172 8.24 3.54 9.02
N ILE A 173 7.05 2.99 8.71
CA ILE A 173 6.85 1.89 7.76
C ILE A 173 5.66 2.22 6.88
N TRP A 174 5.83 2.04 5.57
CA TRP A 174 4.73 2.11 4.62
C TRP A 174 4.72 0.89 3.71
N GLN A 175 3.56 0.31 3.54
CA GLN A 175 3.36 -0.89 2.73
C GLN A 175 2.05 -0.81 1.96
N GLY A 176 2.00 -1.55 0.86
CA GLY A 176 0.79 -1.68 0.08
C GLY A 176 0.82 -2.83 -0.90
N TYR A 177 -0.36 -3.22 -1.36
CA TYR A 177 -0.51 -4.27 -2.37
C TYR A 177 -1.84 -4.14 -3.11
N LYS A 178 -1.86 -4.65 -4.33
CA LYS A 178 -3.08 -4.77 -5.14
C LYS A 178 -4.00 -5.83 -4.56
N ILE A 179 -5.28 -5.53 -4.43
CA ILE A 179 -6.31 -6.48 -4.02
C ILE A 179 -6.73 -7.28 -5.27
N ILE A 180 -6.62 -8.62 -5.20
CA ILE A 180 -7.02 -9.50 -6.29
C ILE A 180 -8.54 -9.65 -6.32
N GLY A 181 -9.11 -9.62 -7.52
CA GLY A 181 -10.55 -9.83 -7.74
C GLY A 181 -11.45 -8.68 -7.29
N ALA A 182 -10.88 -7.49 -7.10
CA ALA A 182 -11.63 -6.30 -6.69
C ALA A 182 -11.73 -5.27 -7.82
#